data_686801ae714c3256d0771a06419c9ed7
#
_entry.id   686801ae714c3256d0771a06419c9ed7
#
_cell.length_a   1.000
_cell.length_b   1.000
_cell.length_c   1.000
_cell.angle_alpha   90.00
_cell.angle_beta   90.00
_cell.angle_gamma   90.00
#
_symmetry.space_group_name_H-M   'P 1'
#
loop_
_entity.id
_entity.type
_entity.pdbx_description
1 polymer ?
#
loop_
_entity_poly.entity_id
_entity_poly.type
_entity_poly.pdbx_seq_one_letter_code
_entity_poly.pdbx_strand_id
1 'polypeptide(L)'
;NAIAWHLRDLPTYDPNDPPVGLVHRIDKDTSGLLVVAKTPEAKTELGAQFFNHDTHRSYNALVWGNLTEDSGRIEGNIGRDPKDRLRMAVFTPGGDIGKTAVTHYRVLERFGYVTLVECRLETGRTHQIRAHMKHIGHPLFGDERYGGMEILRGERSASYKAFIQNCFKICGRQALHARTLGFVHPVTKQQMDFNSPLAADMEALIEKWRKYMKPEQQTI
;
A
#
# COMPACT_ATOMS: atom_id res chain seq x y z
N ASN A 1 17.54 7.12 7.73
CA ASN A 1 18.26 8.43 7.72
C ASN A 1 17.33 9.61 8.03
N ALA A 2 16.15 9.78 7.38
CA ALA A 2 15.22 10.86 7.71
C ALA A 2 14.67 10.73 9.14
N ILE A 3 14.28 9.53 9.58
CA ILE A 3 13.83 9.27 10.96
C ILE A 3 14.94 9.58 11.96
N ALA A 4 16.17 9.10 11.72
CA ALA A 4 17.31 9.38 12.58
C ALA A 4 17.57 10.89 12.68
N TRP A 5 17.43 11.63 11.58
CA TRP A 5 17.56 13.09 11.59
C TRP A 5 16.47 13.78 12.42
N HIS A 6 15.22 13.33 12.33
CA HIS A 6 14.10 13.85 13.13
C HIS A 6 14.24 13.54 14.63
N LEU A 7 14.85 12.39 14.96
CA LEU A 7 14.98 11.92 16.35
C LEU A 7 16.31 12.34 17.00
N ARG A 8 17.22 13.00 16.28
CA ARG A 8 18.58 13.33 16.75
C ARG A 8 18.64 14.17 18.04
N ASP A 9 17.59 14.96 18.29
CA ASP A 9 17.51 15.85 19.44
C ASP A 9 16.79 15.19 20.65
N LEU A 10 16.38 13.90 20.52
CA LEU A 10 15.80 13.17 21.63
C LEU A 10 16.89 12.64 22.58
N PRO A 11 16.66 12.70 23.91
CA PRO A 11 17.62 12.20 24.90
C PRO A 11 18.00 10.73 24.74
N THR A 12 17.13 9.96 24.08
CA THR A 12 17.28 8.51 23.85
C THR A 12 17.88 8.18 22.47
N TYR A 13 18.30 9.20 21.71
CA TYR A 13 18.92 8.98 20.42
C TYR A 13 20.35 8.47 20.57
N ASP A 14 20.64 7.28 20.04
CA ASP A 14 21.99 6.75 19.86
C ASP A 14 22.31 6.68 18.36
N PRO A 15 23.31 7.40 17.87
CA PRO A 15 23.72 7.35 16.46
C PRO A 15 24.29 5.98 16.06
N ASN A 16 24.70 5.13 17.03
CA ASN A 16 25.27 3.81 16.81
C ASN A 16 24.22 2.70 16.84
N ASP A 17 22.97 2.96 17.26
CA ASP A 17 21.83 2.04 17.22
C ASP A 17 20.76 2.52 16.23
N PRO A 18 20.99 2.50 14.93
CA PRO A 18 19.94 2.62 13.93
C PRO A 18 19.32 1.25 13.67
N PRO A 19 18.00 1.16 13.53
CA PRO A 19 17.00 2.19 13.31
C PRO A 19 16.22 2.54 14.58
N VAL A 20 16.58 3.64 15.18
CA VAL A 20 15.89 4.16 16.36
C VAL A 20 14.39 4.24 16.09
N GLY A 21 13.61 3.59 16.95
CA GLY A 21 12.16 3.74 17.00
C GLY A 21 11.34 3.08 15.90
N LEU A 22 11.92 2.37 14.93
CA LEU A 22 11.14 1.63 13.94
C LEU A 22 10.48 0.40 14.57
N VAL A 23 9.16 0.34 14.51
CA VAL A 23 8.32 -0.78 14.99
C VAL A 23 7.59 -1.49 13.86
N HIS A 24 7.45 -0.85 12.72
CA HIS A 24 6.95 -1.42 11.48
C HIS A 24 7.56 -0.69 10.27
N ARG A 25 7.14 -1.10 9.09
CA ARG A 25 7.58 -0.48 7.85
C ARG A 25 6.44 -0.37 6.84
N ILE A 26 6.54 0.61 5.95
CA ILE A 26 5.86 0.65 4.67
C ILE A 26 6.90 0.43 3.56
N ASP A 27 6.46 0.05 2.36
CA ASP A 27 7.38 -0.16 1.24
C ASP A 27 7.97 1.18 0.77
N LYS A 28 9.17 1.13 0.17
CA LYS A 28 9.71 2.27 -0.55
C LYS A 28 8.67 2.78 -1.55
N ASP A 29 8.51 4.08 -1.63
CA ASP A 29 7.55 4.76 -2.51
C ASP A 29 6.06 4.53 -2.16
N THR A 30 5.74 3.91 -1.03
CA THR A 30 4.39 3.93 -0.44
C THR A 30 4.24 5.17 0.43
N SER A 31 3.21 5.97 0.17
CA SER A 31 2.88 7.17 0.96
C SER A 31 1.99 6.83 2.17
N GLY A 32 1.78 7.81 3.05
CA GLY A 32 0.84 7.72 4.17
C GLY A 32 1.49 7.53 5.53
N LEU A 33 0.76 6.92 6.45
CA LEU A 33 1.08 6.87 7.87
C LEU A 33 2.16 5.84 8.22
N LEU A 34 3.07 6.26 9.08
CA LEU A 34 4.08 5.43 9.74
C LEU A 34 4.21 5.90 11.19
N VAL A 35 4.15 4.98 12.16
CA VAL A 35 4.45 5.30 13.58
C VAL A 35 5.90 4.98 13.90
N VAL A 36 6.49 5.85 14.70
CA VAL A 36 7.88 5.73 15.18
C VAL A 36 7.88 5.92 16.70
N ALA A 37 8.48 5.00 17.42
CA ALA A 37 8.66 5.10 18.86
C ALA A 37 9.77 6.12 19.20
N LYS A 38 9.56 6.92 20.24
CA LYS A 38 10.54 7.92 20.70
C LYS A 38 11.35 7.45 21.92
N THR A 39 10.94 6.34 22.55
CA THR A 39 11.63 5.75 23.71
C THR A 39 11.76 4.24 23.52
N PRO A 40 12.71 3.57 24.19
CA PRO A 40 12.86 2.11 24.19
C PRO A 40 11.59 1.39 24.64
N GLU A 41 10.92 1.88 25.67
CA GLU A 41 9.69 1.32 26.21
C GLU A 41 8.56 1.38 25.16
N ALA A 42 8.41 2.54 24.50
CA ALA A 42 7.43 2.70 23.44
C ALA A 42 7.74 1.79 22.24
N LYS A 43 9.03 1.57 21.92
CA LYS A 43 9.45 0.65 20.85
C LYS A 43 9.04 -0.79 21.18
N THR A 44 9.24 -1.23 22.42
CA THR A 44 8.87 -2.57 22.88
C THR A 44 7.35 -2.76 22.83
N GLU A 45 6.59 -1.85 23.41
CA GLU A 45 5.12 -1.94 23.49
C GLU A 45 4.46 -1.87 22.10
N LEU A 46 4.86 -0.91 21.27
CA LEU A 46 4.35 -0.82 19.89
C LEU A 46 4.78 -2.02 19.06
N GLY A 47 6.04 -2.47 19.20
CA GLY A 47 6.54 -3.66 18.52
C GLY A 47 5.70 -4.89 18.83
N ALA A 48 5.29 -5.08 20.10
CA ALA A 48 4.40 -6.15 20.51
C ALA A 48 3.02 -6.05 19.83
N GLN A 49 2.42 -4.87 19.77
CA GLN A 49 1.13 -4.67 19.09
C GLN A 49 1.20 -5.00 17.59
N PHE A 50 2.28 -4.61 16.90
CA PHE A 50 2.48 -4.98 15.50
C PHE A 50 2.73 -6.48 15.30
N PHE A 51 3.44 -7.11 16.23
CA PHE A 51 3.71 -8.56 16.21
C PHE A 51 2.44 -9.38 16.43
N ASN A 52 1.61 -8.98 17.39
CA ASN A 52 0.35 -9.63 17.73
C ASN A 52 -0.80 -9.29 16.75
N HIS A 53 -0.57 -8.35 15.80
CA HIS A 53 -1.58 -7.85 14.88
C HIS A 53 -2.73 -7.08 15.55
N ASP A 54 -2.49 -6.47 16.72
CA ASP A 54 -3.46 -5.66 17.47
C ASP A 54 -3.65 -4.25 16.87
N THR A 55 -2.89 -3.90 15.85
CA THR A 55 -2.97 -2.58 15.18
C THR A 55 -3.97 -2.60 14.03
N HIS A 56 -4.75 -1.51 13.89
CA HIS A 56 -5.67 -1.34 12.78
C HIS A 56 -5.01 -0.55 11.64
N ARG A 57 -4.94 -1.13 10.45
CA ARG A 57 -4.31 -0.52 9.29
C ARG A 57 -5.15 -0.69 8.04
N SER A 58 -5.43 0.41 7.36
CA SER A 58 -5.99 0.34 6.02
C SER A 58 -5.12 1.09 5.01
N TYR A 59 -5.19 0.65 3.78
CA TYR A 59 -4.47 1.21 2.65
C TYR A 59 -5.44 1.48 1.51
N ASN A 60 -5.23 2.58 0.79
CA ASN A 60 -5.88 2.80 -0.48
C ASN A 60 -4.93 2.42 -1.61
N ALA A 61 -5.42 1.63 -2.56
CA ALA A 61 -4.65 1.22 -3.73
C ALA A 61 -5.48 1.45 -5.01
N LEU A 62 -4.85 1.99 -6.05
CA LEU A 62 -5.41 1.97 -7.40
C LEU A 62 -4.83 0.76 -8.12
N VAL A 63 -5.69 -0.13 -8.59
CA VAL A 63 -5.29 -1.40 -9.23
C VAL A 63 -5.78 -1.45 -10.67
N TRP A 64 -5.06 -2.16 -11.54
CA TRP A 64 -5.47 -2.43 -12.89
C TRP A 64 -6.67 -3.38 -12.96
N GLY A 65 -7.58 -3.08 -13.85
CA GLY A 65 -8.77 -3.89 -14.13
C GLY A 65 -9.98 -3.49 -13.29
N ASN A 66 -11.12 -4.08 -13.65
CA ASN A 66 -12.37 -3.91 -12.94
C ASN A 66 -12.63 -5.16 -12.09
N LEU A 67 -12.54 -5.03 -10.78
CA LEU A 67 -12.84 -6.12 -9.85
C LEU A 67 -14.34 -6.42 -9.92
N THR A 68 -14.68 -7.69 -10.09
CA THR A 68 -16.09 -8.13 -10.22
C THR A 68 -16.84 -7.97 -8.89
N GLU A 69 -16.22 -8.44 -7.83
CA GLU A 69 -16.80 -8.41 -6.49
C GLU A 69 -16.50 -7.09 -5.79
N ASP A 70 -17.47 -6.57 -5.02
CA ASP A 70 -17.32 -5.34 -4.23
C ASP A 70 -16.36 -5.48 -3.05
N SER A 71 -16.13 -6.68 -2.59
CA SER A 71 -15.19 -7.02 -1.53
C SER A 71 -14.69 -8.45 -1.67
N GLY A 72 -13.54 -8.73 -1.08
CA GLY A 72 -13.00 -10.08 -1.08
C GLY A 72 -11.85 -10.26 -0.10
N ARG A 73 -11.46 -11.52 0.06
CA ARG A 73 -10.34 -11.96 0.89
C ARG A 73 -9.32 -12.69 0.01
N ILE A 74 -8.09 -12.25 0.07
CA ILE A 74 -6.97 -12.86 -0.65
C ILE A 74 -6.10 -13.53 0.40
N GLU A 75 -5.92 -14.84 0.27
CA GLU A 75 -5.09 -15.64 1.16
C GLU A 75 -4.01 -16.37 0.36
N GLY A 76 -2.82 -16.43 0.94
CA GLY A 76 -1.70 -17.19 0.39
C GLY A 76 -0.44 -16.94 1.20
N ASN A 77 0.52 -17.85 1.12
CA ASN A 77 1.81 -17.63 1.75
C ASN A 77 2.64 -16.66 0.90
N ILE A 78 3.23 -15.65 1.52
CA ILE A 78 4.13 -14.71 0.84
C ILE A 78 5.58 -15.11 1.11
N GLY A 79 6.32 -15.37 0.05
CA GLY A 79 7.74 -15.71 0.05
C GLY A 79 8.50 -15.00 -1.06
N ARG A 80 9.83 -15.17 -1.09
CA ARG A 80 10.65 -14.64 -2.19
C ARG A 80 10.27 -15.30 -3.51
N ASP A 81 10.11 -14.48 -4.56
CA ASP A 81 9.89 -15.00 -5.91
C ASP A 81 11.17 -15.77 -6.37
N PRO A 82 11.04 -17.04 -6.77
CA PRO A 82 12.18 -17.84 -7.19
C PRO A 82 12.87 -17.32 -8.47
N LYS A 83 12.13 -16.57 -9.30
CA LYS A 83 12.63 -16.00 -10.56
C LYS A 83 13.19 -14.58 -10.41
N ASP A 84 12.72 -13.84 -9.41
CA ASP A 84 13.17 -12.47 -9.15
C ASP A 84 13.21 -12.21 -7.63
N ARG A 85 14.39 -12.33 -7.05
CA ARG A 85 14.60 -12.17 -5.59
C ARG A 85 14.24 -10.78 -5.04
N LEU A 86 14.01 -9.79 -5.89
CA LEU A 86 13.56 -8.46 -5.51
C LEU A 86 12.04 -8.38 -5.34
N ARG A 87 11.31 -9.40 -5.81
CA ARG A 87 9.85 -9.52 -5.65
C ARG A 87 9.48 -10.53 -4.57
N MET A 88 8.23 -10.42 -4.13
CA MET A 88 7.54 -11.45 -3.37
C MET A 88 6.54 -12.15 -4.29
N ALA A 89 6.35 -13.43 -4.08
CA ALA A 89 5.34 -14.25 -4.77
C ALA A 89 4.36 -14.83 -3.75
N VAL A 90 3.17 -15.18 -4.25
CA VAL A 90 2.13 -15.85 -3.46
C VAL A 90 2.21 -17.34 -3.74
N PHE A 91 2.27 -18.12 -2.68
CA PHE A 91 2.31 -19.59 -2.69
C PHE A 91 1.05 -20.15 -2.04
N THR A 92 0.85 -21.46 -2.16
CA THR A 92 -0.31 -22.17 -1.61
C THR A 92 -0.45 -21.90 -0.11
N PRO A 93 -1.66 -21.52 0.36
CA PRO A 93 -1.93 -21.34 1.78
C PRO A 93 -1.60 -22.61 2.57
N GLY A 94 -0.92 -22.48 3.71
CA GLY A 94 -0.52 -23.59 4.56
C GLY A 94 0.60 -24.48 4.01
N GLY A 95 1.17 -24.16 2.84
CA GLY A 95 2.33 -24.86 2.30
C GLY A 95 3.65 -24.45 2.95
N ASP A 96 4.74 -25.13 2.59
CA ASP A 96 6.07 -24.97 3.20
C ASP A 96 6.81 -23.70 2.76
N ILE A 97 6.38 -23.04 1.67
CA ILE A 97 7.06 -21.88 1.11
C ILE A 97 6.36 -20.60 1.55
N GLY A 98 7.15 -19.66 2.09
CA GLY A 98 6.65 -18.35 2.51
C GLY A 98 6.00 -18.36 3.88
N LYS A 99 5.32 -17.26 4.22
CA LYS A 99 4.61 -17.07 5.48
C LYS A 99 3.17 -16.70 5.19
N THR A 100 2.24 -17.26 5.94
CA THR A 100 0.80 -16.95 5.82
C THR A 100 0.55 -15.45 5.75
N ALA A 101 -0.27 -15.06 4.80
CA ALA A 101 -0.67 -13.69 4.57
C ALA A 101 -2.14 -13.63 4.16
N VAL A 102 -2.86 -12.65 4.73
CA VAL A 102 -4.28 -12.40 4.43
C VAL A 102 -4.49 -10.90 4.21
N THR A 103 -5.13 -10.58 3.09
CA THR A 103 -5.53 -9.22 2.72
C THR A 103 -7.02 -9.22 2.41
N HIS A 104 -7.78 -8.38 3.10
CA HIS A 104 -9.16 -8.07 2.71
C HIS A 104 -9.15 -6.83 1.82
N TYR A 105 -9.98 -6.83 0.78
CA TYR A 105 -10.21 -5.63 -0.01
C TYR A 105 -11.69 -5.27 -0.07
N ARG A 106 -11.96 -3.99 -0.25
CA ARG A 106 -13.27 -3.43 -0.53
C ARG A 106 -13.14 -2.39 -1.65
N VAL A 107 -13.96 -2.50 -2.68
CA VAL A 107 -14.02 -1.53 -3.77
C VAL A 107 -14.56 -0.21 -3.25
N LEU A 108 -13.84 0.87 -3.53
CA LEU A 108 -14.27 2.23 -3.24
C LEU A 108 -14.87 2.90 -4.47
N GLU A 109 -14.22 2.73 -5.64
CA GLU A 109 -14.67 3.35 -6.90
C GLU A 109 -14.14 2.56 -8.10
N ARG A 110 -14.96 2.40 -9.15
CA ARG A 110 -14.58 1.73 -10.41
C ARG A 110 -14.45 2.73 -11.53
N PHE A 111 -13.39 2.60 -12.33
CA PHE A 111 -13.11 3.46 -13.48
C PHE A 111 -13.01 2.63 -14.78
N GLY A 112 -13.72 1.51 -14.88
CA GLY A 112 -13.73 0.62 -16.03
C GLY A 112 -12.41 -0.13 -16.24
N TYR A 113 -11.29 0.54 -16.35
CA TYR A 113 -9.97 -0.06 -16.61
C TYR A 113 -9.07 -0.11 -15.38
N VAL A 114 -9.42 0.61 -14.33
CA VAL A 114 -8.78 0.57 -13.01
C VAL A 114 -9.83 0.65 -11.92
N THR A 115 -9.48 0.21 -10.71
CA THR A 115 -10.35 0.20 -9.53
C THR A 115 -9.61 0.77 -8.34
N LEU A 116 -10.23 1.70 -7.62
CA LEU A 116 -9.75 2.15 -6.32
C LEU A 116 -10.29 1.21 -5.24
N VAL A 117 -9.41 0.65 -4.43
CA VAL A 117 -9.76 -0.28 -3.35
C VAL A 117 -9.19 0.17 -2.01
N GLU A 118 -9.91 -0.14 -0.94
CA GLU A 118 -9.37 -0.17 0.42
C GLU A 118 -8.86 -1.59 0.69
N CYS A 119 -7.65 -1.70 1.21
CA CYS A 119 -7.07 -2.97 1.66
C CYS A 119 -6.86 -2.95 3.17
N ARG A 120 -7.31 -3.99 3.88
CA ARG A 120 -7.06 -4.24 5.31
C ARG A 120 -6.25 -5.50 5.47
N LEU A 121 -5.27 -5.45 6.36
CA LEU A 121 -4.29 -6.51 6.53
C LEU A 121 -4.50 -7.24 7.87
N GLU A 122 -4.67 -8.58 7.82
CA GLU A 122 -4.51 -9.43 9.03
C GLU A 122 -3.02 -9.66 9.35
N THR A 123 -2.16 -9.59 8.35
CA THR A 123 -0.71 -9.81 8.45
C THR A 123 0.05 -8.66 7.78
N GLY A 124 1.34 -8.51 8.07
CA GLY A 124 2.17 -7.43 7.52
C GLY A 124 3.42 -7.96 6.80
N ARG A 125 3.28 -8.77 5.74
CA ARG A 125 4.42 -9.30 4.99
C ARG A 125 4.94 -8.28 3.99
N THR A 126 6.23 -8.39 3.67
CA THR A 126 6.87 -7.53 2.66
C THR A 126 6.10 -7.57 1.34
N HIS A 127 5.78 -6.41 0.76
CA HIS A 127 5.03 -6.24 -0.48
C HIS A 127 3.65 -6.94 -0.50
N GLN A 128 3.03 -7.20 0.65
CA GLN A 128 1.85 -8.07 0.74
C GLN A 128 0.71 -7.64 -0.19
N ILE A 129 0.25 -6.39 -0.12
CA ILE A 129 -0.84 -5.88 -0.97
C ILE A 129 -0.44 -6.00 -2.44
N ARG A 130 0.78 -5.64 -2.80
CA ARG A 130 1.30 -5.65 -4.16
C ARG A 130 1.32 -7.07 -4.74
N ALA A 131 1.85 -8.03 -3.98
CA ALA A 131 1.89 -9.44 -4.37
C ALA A 131 0.48 -10.05 -4.47
N HIS A 132 -0.39 -9.83 -3.49
CA HIS A 132 -1.75 -10.33 -3.47
C HIS A 132 -2.59 -9.79 -4.62
N MET A 133 -2.56 -8.47 -4.86
CA MET A 133 -3.30 -7.88 -5.98
C MET A 133 -2.77 -8.36 -7.33
N LYS A 134 -1.45 -8.51 -7.50
CA LYS A 134 -0.87 -9.14 -8.70
C LYS A 134 -1.33 -10.59 -8.85
N HIS A 135 -1.39 -11.35 -7.77
CA HIS A 135 -1.80 -12.75 -7.76
C HIS A 135 -3.22 -12.95 -8.31
N ILE A 136 -4.15 -12.08 -7.93
CA ILE A 136 -5.53 -12.11 -8.44
C ILE A 136 -5.70 -11.40 -9.80
N GLY A 137 -4.61 -11.02 -10.48
CA GLY A 137 -4.65 -10.43 -11.82
C GLY A 137 -4.90 -8.91 -11.87
N HIS A 138 -4.82 -8.23 -10.73
CA HIS A 138 -5.06 -6.80 -10.57
C HIS A 138 -3.83 -6.07 -9.95
N PRO A 139 -2.64 -6.06 -10.61
CA PRO A 139 -1.48 -5.36 -10.04
C PRO A 139 -1.77 -3.88 -9.83
N LEU A 140 -1.06 -3.27 -8.87
CA LEU A 140 -1.21 -1.85 -8.57
C LEU A 140 -0.78 -1.01 -9.76
N PHE A 141 -1.54 0.04 -10.06
CA PHE A 141 -1.19 1.03 -11.07
C PHE A 141 0.16 1.70 -10.71
N GLY A 142 1.06 1.83 -11.67
CA GLY A 142 2.37 2.43 -11.46
C GLY A 142 3.39 1.54 -10.72
N ASP A 143 3.06 0.29 -10.40
CA ASP A 143 3.98 -0.63 -9.75
C ASP A 143 4.94 -1.27 -10.76
N GLU A 144 6.10 -0.66 -10.96
CA GLU A 144 7.12 -1.15 -11.88
C GLU A 144 7.51 -2.61 -11.61
N ARG A 145 7.72 -2.93 -10.35
CA ARG A 145 8.21 -4.26 -9.92
C ARG A 145 7.20 -5.38 -10.14
N TYR A 146 5.91 -5.08 -10.06
CA TYR A 146 4.83 -6.04 -10.21
C TYR A 146 4.09 -5.92 -11.55
N GLY A 147 4.67 -5.17 -12.51
CA GLY A 147 4.16 -5.04 -13.89
C GLY A 147 3.00 -4.05 -14.03
N GLY A 148 2.81 -3.16 -13.05
CA GLY A 148 1.75 -2.15 -13.09
C GLY A 148 2.07 -0.91 -13.91
N MET A 149 3.31 -0.78 -14.42
CA MET A 149 3.73 0.27 -15.37
C MET A 149 3.42 -0.09 -16.83
N GLU A 150 2.87 -1.27 -17.09
CA GLU A 150 2.40 -1.66 -18.41
C GLU A 150 0.93 -1.31 -18.59
N ILE A 151 0.49 -1.13 -19.86
CA ILE A 151 -0.93 -0.94 -20.17
C ILE A 151 -1.62 -2.29 -20.20
N LEU A 152 -2.21 -2.68 -19.07
CA LEU A 152 -2.79 -4.01 -18.89
C LEU A 152 -4.25 -4.10 -19.31
N ARG A 153 -4.96 -3.00 -19.35
CA ARG A 153 -6.39 -2.92 -19.69
C ARG A 153 -6.67 -1.65 -20.50
N GLY A 154 -7.75 -1.67 -21.27
CA GLY A 154 -8.24 -0.51 -22.01
C GLY A 154 -8.08 -0.64 -23.51
N GLU A 155 -8.17 0.49 -24.17
CA GLU A 155 -8.18 0.59 -25.63
C GLU A 155 -6.76 0.53 -26.23
N ARG A 156 -6.68 0.18 -27.53
CA ARG A 156 -5.42 0.20 -28.27
C ARG A 156 -5.17 1.52 -29.01
N SER A 157 -5.97 2.56 -28.74
CA SER A 157 -5.86 3.86 -29.40
C SER A 157 -4.61 4.63 -28.96
N ALA A 158 -4.09 5.48 -29.84
CA ALA A 158 -2.96 6.35 -29.52
C ALA A 158 -3.32 7.35 -28.41
N SER A 159 -4.57 7.84 -28.39
CA SER A 159 -5.08 8.75 -27.37
C SER A 159 -5.11 8.10 -25.99
N TYR A 160 -5.58 6.85 -25.90
CA TYR A 160 -5.55 6.10 -24.64
C TYR A 160 -4.13 5.84 -24.15
N LYS A 161 -3.22 5.47 -25.06
CA LYS A 161 -1.81 5.29 -24.73
C LYS A 161 -1.20 6.58 -24.18
N ALA A 162 -1.48 7.73 -24.80
CA ALA A 162 -1.02 9.04 -24.33
C ALA A 162 -1.63 9.39 -22.96
N PHE A 163 -2.92 9.09 -22.74
CA PHE A 163 -3.59 9.25 -21.46
C PHE A 163 -2.89 8.47 -20.36
N ILE A 164 -2.60 7.17 -20.56
CA ILE A 164 -1.91 6.33 -19.57
C ILE A 164 -0.49 6.84 -19.30
N GLN A 165 0.26 7.25 -20.34
CA GLN A 165 1.60 7.83 -20.14
C GLN A 165 1.55 9.10 -19.28
N ASN A 166 0.53 9.92 -19.44
CA ASN A 166 0.31 11.08 -18.58
C ASN A 166 -0.09 10.68 -17.14
N CYS A 167 -0.86 9.60 -16.96
CA CYS A 167 -1.15 9.06 -15.63
C CYS A 167 0.12 8.59 -14.91
N PHE A 168 1.03 7.90 -15.61
CA PHE A 168 2.32 7.49 -15.04
C PHE A 168 3.24 8.67 -14.69
N LYS A 169 3.15 9.79 -15.41
CA LYS A 169 3.88 11.02 -15.02
C LYS A 169 3.31 11.68 -13.77
N ILE A 170 2.02 11.55 -13.50
CA ILE A 170 1.37 12.08 -12.29
C ILE A 170 1.75 11.22 -11.08
N CYS A 171 1.66 9.90 -11.19
CA CYS A 171 2.02 8.97 -10.12
C CYS A 171 2.98 7.90 -10.68
N GLY A 172 4.28 8.21 -10.64
CA GLY A 172 5.38 7.38 -11.15
C GLY A 172 5.85 6.30 -10.16
N ARG A 173 4.98 5.84 -9.29
CA ARG A 173 5.23 4.83 -8.25
C ARG A 173 3.99 3.95 -8.10
N GLN A 174 4.11 2.84 -7.35
CA GLN A 174 2.92 2.08 -6.98
C GLN A 174 1.87 3.01 -6.33
N ALA A 175 0.68 3.05 -6.90
CA ALA A 175 -0.44 3.82 -6.37
C ALA A 175 -0.99 3.15 -5.10
N LEU A 176 -0.22 3.28 -4.01
CA LEU A 176 -0.48 2.71 -2.69
C LEU A 176 -0.25 3.76 -1.61
N HIS A 177 -1.20 3.85 -0.67
CA HIS A 177 -1.19 4.83 0.39
C HIS A 177 -1.68 4.21 1.71
N ALA A 178 -0.86 4.27 2.77
CA ALA A 178 -1.24 3.87 4.13
C ALA A 178 -2.22 4.91 4.71
N ARG A 179 -3.52 4.61 4.60
CA ARG A 179 -4.62 5.55 4.82
C ARG A 179 -4.92 5.75 6.29
N THR A 180 -5.05 4.64 7.05
CA THR A 180 -5.36 4.69 8.48
C THR A 180 -4.36 3.88 9.28
N LEU A 181 -4.13 4.32 10.51
CA LEU A 181 -3.30 3.62 11.47
C LEU A 181 -3.88 3.80 12.88
N GLY A 182 -4.25 2.70 13.53
CA GLY A 182 -4.72 2.69 14.91
C GLY A 182 -3.86 1.78 15.77
N PHE A 183 -3.57 2.24 16.99
CA PHE A 183 -2.81 1.49 18.00
C PHE A 183 -3.12 2.02 19.39
N VAL A 184 -2.80 1.23 20.43
CA VAL A 184 -2.91 1.68 21.82
C VAL A 184 -1.63 2.43 22.21
N HIS A 185 -1.78 3.65 22.74
CA HIS A 185 -0.63 4.47 23.14
C HIS A 185 0.17 3.78 24.26
N PRO A 186 1.49 3.61 24.12
CA PRO A 186 2.30 2.80 25.03
C PRO A 186 2.21 3.21 26.51
N VAL A 187 2.15 4.51 26.78
CA VAL A 187 2.15 5.06 28.15
C VAL A 187 0.72 5.29 28.65
N THR A 188 -0.10 6.06 27.91
CA THR A 188 -1.44 6.46 28.38
C THR A 188 -2.50 5.38 28.25
N LYS A 189 -2.19 4.28 27.52
CA LYS A 189 -3.08 3.18 27.20
C LYS A 189 -4.39 3.59 26.48
N GLN A 190 -4.43 4.79 25.92
CA GLN A 190 -5.55 5.28 25.13
C GLN A 190 -5.46 4.75 23.69
N GLN A 191 -6.62 4.44 23.09
CA GLN A 191 -6.70 4.14 21.68
C GLN A 191 -6.37 5.39 20.87
N MET A 192 -5.45 5.25 19.93
CA MET A 192 -5.03 6.31 19.01
C MET A 192 -5.39 5.89 17.59
N ASP A 193 -6.16 6.73 16.89
CA ASP A 193 -6.56 6.48 15.50
C ASP A 193 -6.20 7.68 14.62
N PHE A 194 -5.44 7.39 13.57
CA PHE A 194 -4.98 8.39 12.63
C PHE A 194 -5.50 8.10 11.22
N ASN A 195 -5.76 9.16 10.50
CA ASN A 195 -6.21 9.12 9.11
C ASN A 195 -5.44 10.18 8.31
N SER A 196 -4.77 9.76 7.23
CA SER A 196 -4.03 10.65 6.32
C SER A 196 -4.86 10.91 5.06
N PRO A 197 -5.01 12.14 4.59
CA PRO A 197 -5.55 12.38 3.25
C PRO A 197 -4.70 11.65 2.20
N LEU A 198 -5.28 11.36 1.04
CA LEU A 198 -4.49 10.79 -0.06
C LEU A 198 -3.31 11.69 -0.40
N ALA A 199 -2.20 11.09 -0.77
CA ALA A 199 -1.08 11.86 -1.31
C ALA A 199 -1.49 12.55 -2.61
N ALA A 200 -0.99 13.76 -2.83
CA ALA A 200 -1.41 14.65 -3.93
C ALA A 200 -1.28 13.99 -5.32
N ASP A 201 -0.25 13.17 -5.53
CA ASP A 201 -0.04 12.41 -6.76
C ASP A 201 -1.13 11.35 -6.99
N MET A 202 -1.54 10.64 -5.94
CA MET A 202 -2.64 9.66 -6.03
C MET A 202 -4.00 10.34 -6.21
N GLU A 203 -4.23 11.45 -5.51
CA GLU A 203 -5.47 12.21 -5.65
C GLU A 203 -5.62 12.75 -7.08
N ALA A 204 -4.56 13.38 -7.63
CA ALA A 204 -4.54 13.86 -9.00
C ALA A 204 -4.72 12.73 -10.03
N LEU A 205 -4.14 11.55 -9.79
CA LEU A 205 -4.32 10.37 -10.63
C LEU A 205 -5.78 9.90 -10.64
N ILE A 206 -6.41 9.79 -9.48
CA ILE A 206 -7.81 9.37 -9.33
C ILE A 206 -8.74 10.38 -10.02
N GLU A 207 -8.54 11.68 -9.80
CA GLU A 207 -9.32 12.73 -10.48
C GLU A 207 -9.17 12.67 -11.99
N LYS A 208 -7.98 12.37 -12.51
CA LYS A 208 -7.76 12.19 -13.92
C LYS A 208 -8.54 11.00 -14.49
N TRP A 209 -8.62 9.89 -13.76
CA TRP A 209 -9.45 8.74 -14.13
C TRP A 209 -10.95 9.06 -14.06
N ARG A 210 -11.42 9.79 -13.05
CA ARG A 210 -12.81 10.24 -12.96
C ARG A 210 -13.22 11.07 -14.16
N LYS A 211 -12.35 12.01 -14.58
CA LYS A 211 -12.59 12.84 -15.77
C LYS A 211 -12.61 12.01 -17.06
N TYR A 212 -11.74 11.02 -17.18
CA TYR A 212 -11.71 10.13 -18.34
C TYR A 212 -12.99 9.30 -18.47
N MET A 213 -13.59 8.86 -17.36
CA MET A 213 -14.81 8.06 -17.35
C MET A 213 -16.11 8.85 -17.48
N LYS A 214 -16.07 10.16 -17.22
CA LYS A 214 -17.20 11.05 -17.52
C LYS A 214 -17.06 11.49 -18.97
N PRO A 215 -17.93 11.04 -19.91
CA PRO A 215 -17.94 11.67 -21.23
C PRO A 215 -18.22 13.16 -21.01
N GLU A 216 -17.35 14.02 -21.56
CA GLU A 216 -17.65 15.43 -21.64
C GLU A 216 -19.04 15.53 -22.29
N GLN A 217 -19.99 16.17 -21.61
CA GLN A 217 -21.14 16.73 -22.27
C GLN A 217 -20.56 17.74 -23.28
N GLN A 218 -20.32 17.29 -24.51
CA GLN A 218 -20.03 18.16 -25.60
C GLN A 218 -21.22 19.10 -25.70
N THR A 219 -21.03 20.31 -25.23
CA THR A 219 -21.93 21.43 -25.44
C THR A 219 -22.00 21.62 -26.97
N ILE A 220 -23.18 21.33 -27.54
CA ILE A 220 -23.56 21.68 -28.91
C ILE A 220 -23.73 23.19 -28.93
#